data_344813f7e3d6f86c81b170830bc0f6d9
#
_entry.id   344813f7e3d6f86c81b170830bc0f6d9
#
_cell.length_a   1.000
_cell.length_b   1.000
_cell.length_c   1.000
_cell.angle_alpha   90.00
_cell.angle_beta   90.00
_cell.angle_gamma   90.00
#
_symmetry.space_group_name_H-M   'P 1'
#
loop_
_entity.id
_entity.type
_entity.pdbx_description
1 polymer ?
#
loop_
_entity_poly.entity_id
_entity_poly.type
_entity_poly.pdbx_seq_one_letter_code
_entity_poly.pdbx_strand_id
1 'polypeptide(L)'
;MALLEVSFSSQCLGRTVPMTVILPTDKQPMPGQQPRPRDLPYKTLYLLHGVYGSCTDWLCGTRIRWWAEARDLAVVMPSGENSMYLDNPAAAFGEFIGRELVDFTRRTFPLSQKREDTYIGGLSMGGFGALRNGLKYHETFGAIIALSAVAMLDADILNPSETSTLPIDRMAVRRWHYGNDLMAALESDRNPACLVKKLAEEGAEFPAIYMACGESDFLLEKNKAFHALLQTCHVPHTFELGPGSHEWDFWDRYLLKALNWLPLEIAAEGRGSGNVL
;
A
#
# COMPACT_ATOMS: atom_id res chain seq x y z
N MET A 1 7.29 -18.81 -10.26
CA MET A 1 7.17 -17.34 -10.16
C MET A 1 8.48 -16.74 -9.74
N ALA A 2 8.98 -15.75 -10.50
CA ALA A 2 10.23 -15.09 -10.18
C ALA A 2 10.07 -14.18 -8.94
N LEU A 3 10.97 -14.36 -7.99
CA LEU A 3 11.14 -13.50 -6.82
C LEU A 3 12.49 -12.79 -6.99
N LEU A 4 12.47 -11.45 -7.00
CA LEU A 4 13.64 -10.64 -7.23
C LEU A 4 13.93 -9.77 -6.01
N GLU A 5 15.18 -9.77 -5.57
CA GLU A 5 15.71 -8.78 -4.64
C GLU A 5 16.42 -7.70 -5.46
N VAL A 6 15.95 -6.48 -5.35
CA VAL A 6 16.42 -5.35 -6.16
C VAL A 6 16.85 -4.22 -5.25
N SER A 7 17.99 -3.65 -5.57
CA SER A 7 18.46 -2.41 -4.96
C SER A 7 18.74 -1.38 -6.04
N PHE A 8 18.27 -0.14 -5.85
CA PHE A 8 18.53 0.94 -6.79
C PHE A 8 18.85 2.25 -6.06
N SER A 9 19.55 3.16 -6.74
CA SER A 9 19.87 4.46 -6.19
C SER A 9 18.67 5.40 -6.37
N SER A 10 18.03 5.74 -5.24
CA SER A 10 16.91 6.68 -5.19
C SER A 10 17.42 8.11 -5.10
N GLN A 11 16.94 8.98 -5.97
CA GLN A 11 17.21 10.43 -5.91
C GLN A 11 16.34 11.08 -4.81
N CYS A 12 15.10 10.66 -4.68
CA CYS A 12 14.19 11.16 -3.64
C CYS A 12 14.70 10.90 -2.22
N LEU A 13 15.44 9.79 -2.02
CA LEU A 13 15.94 9.38 -0.71
C LEU A 13 17.45 9.62 -0.54
N GLY A 14 18.18 10.00 -1.59
CA GLY A 14 19.61 10.24 -1.57
C GLY A 14 20.46 9.01 -1.20
N ARG A 15 19.94 7.78 -1.42
CA ARG A 15 20.59 6.52 -1.05
C ARG A 15 20.11 5.34 -1.87
N THR A 16 20.83 4.23 -1.76
CA THR A 16 20.37 2.94 -2.28
C THR A 16 19.23 2.39 -1.41
N VAL A 17 18.17 1.92 -2.05
CA VAL A 17 16.96 1.39 -1.42
C VAL A 17 16.70 -0.03 -1.89
N PRO A 18 16.52 -0.99 -0.97
CA PRO A 18 16.11 -2.33 -1.33
C PRO A 18 14.59 -2.41 -1.54
N MET A 19 14.20 -3.28 -2.46
CA MET A 19 12.81 -3.72 -2.62
C MET A 19 12.76 -5.19 -3.02
N THR A 20 11.65 -5.84 -2.72
CA THR A 20 11.35 -7.19 -3.20
C THR A 20 10.27 -7.11 -4.27
N VAL A 21 10.46 -7.84 -5.37
CA VAL A 21 9.52 -7.85 -6.49
C VAL A 21 9.08 -9.29 -6.79
N ILE A 22 7.78 -9.48 -6.85
CA ILE A 22 7.16 -10.71 -7.36
C ILE A 22 6.78 -10.44 -8.81
N LEU A 23 7.28 -11.29 -9.74
CA LEU A 23 7.00 -11.12 -11.16
C LEU A 23 6.68 -12.49 -11.79
N PRO A 24 5.44 -12.72 -12.27
CA PRO A 24 5.00 -14.03 -12.76
C PRO A 24 5.50 -14.37 -14.19
N THR A 25 6.74 -14.03 -14.52
CA THR A 25 7.30 -14.21 -15.87
C THR A 25 7.72 -15.63 -16.20
N ASP A 26 7.98 -16.45 -15.19
CA ASP A 26 8.40 -17.86 -15.29
C ASP A 26 7.27 -18.86 -15.00
N LYS A 27 6.02 -18.39 -14.94
CA LYS A 27 4.85 -19.23 -14.70
C LYS A 27 4.75 -20.33 -15.76
N GLN A 28 4.78 -21.58 -15.31
CA GLN A 28 4.63 -22.74 -16.18
C GLN A 28 3.17 -23.11 -16.29
N PRO A 29 2.55 -23.12 -17.49
CA PRO A 29 1.15 -23.47 -17.63
C PRO A 29 0.88 -24.94 -17.26
N MET A 30 -0.30 -25.21 -16.74
CA MET A 30 -0.79 -26.57 -16.54
C MET A 30 -1.09 -27.24 -17.90
N PRO A 31 -1.13 -28.59 -17.97
CA PRO A 31 -1.52 -29.29 -19.20
C PRO A 31 -2.85 -28.77 -19.76
N GLY A 32 -2.88 -28.40 -21.03
CA GLY A 32 -4.06 -27.88 -21.71
C GLY A 32 -4.31 -26.37 -21.54
N GLN A 33 -3.51 -25.69 -20.72
CA GLN A 33 -3.58 -24.23 -20.59
C GLN A 33 -2.67 -23.53 -21.60
N GLN A 34 -3.14 -22.39 -22.11
CA GLN A 34 -2.29 -21.53 -22.93
C GLN A 34 -1.39 -20.67 -22.03
N PRO A 35 -0.10 -20.54 -22.38
CA PRO A 35 0.79 -19.61 -21.67
C PRO A 35 0.28 -18.18 -21.85
N ARG A 36 0.50 -17.33 -20.84
CA ARG A 36 0.22 -15.89 -20.98
C ARG A 36 1.07 -15.29 -22.10
N PRO A 37 0.50 -14.44 -22.97
CA PRO A 37 1.28 -13.72 -23.97
C PRO A 37 2.40 -12.90 -23.31
N ARG A 38 3.63 -12.98 -23.85
CA ARG A 38 4.81 -12.34 -23.24
C ARG A 38 4.84 -10.82 -23.41
N ASP A 39 4.12 -10.30 -24.37
CA ASP A 39 4.00 -8.88 -24.70
C ASP A 39 2.95 -8.13 -23.88
N LEU A 40 2.10 -8.88 -23.15
CA LEU A 40 1.13 -8.25 -22.25
C LEU A 40 1.81 -7.76 -20.96
N PRO A 41 1.74 -6.45 -20.64
CA PRO A 41 2.30 -5.92 -19.41
C PRO A 41 1.51 -6.41 -18.19
N TYR A 42 2.17 -6.52 -17.04
CA TYR A 42 1.53 -6.93 -15.79
C TYR A 42 0.82 -5.78 -15.11
N LYS A 43 -0.39 -6.01 -14.59
CA LYS A 43 -0.97 -5.15 -13.56
C LYS A 43 -0.08 -5.20 -12.32
N THR A 44 -0.01 -4.10 -11.56
CA THR A 44 0.99 -3.98 -10.50
C THR A 44 0.38 -3.49 -9.20
N LEU A 45 0.71 -4.17 -8.10
CA LEU A 45 0.43 -3.74 -6.73
C LEU A 45 1.73 -3.29 -6.04
N TYR A 46 1.79 -2.03 -5.64
CA TYR A 46 2.81 -1.49 -4.74
C TYR A 46 2.34 -1.72 -3.32
N LEU A 47 3.03 -2.59 -2.55
CA LEU A 47 2.55 -3.10 -1.26
C LEU A 47 3.48 -2.67 -0.13
N LEU A 48 2.97 -1.79 0.76
CA LEU A 48 3.72 -1.05 1.77
C LEU A 48 3.66 -1.76 3.13
N HIS A 49 4.81 -1.90 3.80
CA HIS A 49 4.91 -2.52 5.13
C HIS A 49 4.52 -1.56 6.27
N GLY A 50 4.31 -2.11 7.47
CA GLY A 50 4.04 -1.36 8.69
C GLY A 50 5.29 -0.80 9.36
N VAL A 51 5.14 -0.20 10.55
CA VAL A 51 6.28 0.22 11.37
C VAL A 51 7.16 -0.97 11.72
N TYR A 52 8.46 -0.73 11.84
CA TYR A 52 9.50 -1.75 12.09
C TYR A 52 9.66 -2.80 10.99
N GLY A 53 8.93 -2.68 9.91
CA GLY A 53 8.94 -3.63 8.81
C GLY A 53 9.98 -3.31 7.73
N SER A 54 9.97 -4.13 6.70
CA SER A 54 10.87 -4.07 5.56
C SER A 54 10.20 -4.58 4.26
N CYS A 55 10.95 -4.56 3.18
CA CYS A 55 10.51 -5.09 1.88
C CYS A 55 10.21 -6.60 1.87
N THR A 56 10.49 -7.33 2.94
CA THR A 56 10.27 -8.78 3.05
C THR A 56 9.03 -9.16 3.86
N ASP A 57 8.44 -8.23 4.59
CA ASP A 57 7.37 -8.50 5.56
C ASP A 57 6.17 -9.21 4.95
N TRP A 58 5.69 -8.71 3.82
CA TRP A 58 4.54 -9.29 3.15
C TRP A 58 4.78 -10.70 2.62
N LEU A 59 6.03 -11.00 2.21
CA LEU A 59 6.42 -12.37 1.83
C LEU A 59 6.43 -13.33 3.01
N CYS A 60 6.89 -12.84 4.18
CA CYS A 60 7.02 -13.66 5.37
C CYS A 60 5.68 -13.82 6.10
N GLY A 61 4.84 -12.78 6.09
CA GLY A 61 3.59 -12.74 6.84
C GLY A 61 2.37 -13.21 6.07
N THR A 62 2.47 -13.40 4.74
CA THR A 62 1.30 -13.75 3.92
C THR A 62 1.63 -14.72 2.79
N ARG A 63 0.58 -15.18 2.12
CA ARG A 63 0.66 -15.99 0.90
C ARG A 63 0.64 -15.16 -0.39
N ILE A 64 1.07 -13.90 -0.32
CA ILE A 64 1.02 -12.95 -1.46
C ILE A 64 1.66 -13.52 -2.73
N ARG A 65 2.74 -14.29 -2.60
CA ARG A 65 3.42 -14.92 -3.74
C ARG A 65 2.47 -15.82 -4.54
N TRP A 66 1.72 -16.68 -3.86
CA TRP A 66 0.76 -17.59 -4.51
C TRP A 66 -0.41 -16.85 -5.13
N TRP A 67 -0.94 -15.88 -4.41
CA TRP A 67 -2.08 -15.11 -4.90
C TRP A 67 -1.74 -14.21 -6.09
N ALA A 68 -0.54 -13.66 -6.11
CA ALA A 68 -0.03 -12.86 -7.22
C ALA A 68 0.16 -13.72 -8.48
N GLU A 69 0.71 -14.94 -8.32
CA GLU A 69 0.84 -15.88 -9.44
C GLU A 69 -0.51 -16.28 -10.04
N ALA A 70 -1.50 -16.59 -9.19
CA ALA A 70 -2.84 -16.97 -9.64
C ALA A 70 -3.57 -15.85 -10.38
N ARG A 71 -3.11 -14.60 -10.27
CA ARG A 71 -3.73 -13.41 -10.89
C ARG A 71 -2.87 -12.72 -11.94
N ASP A 72 -1.74 -13.32 -12.30
CA ASP A 72 -0.73 -12.68 -13.17
C ASP A 72 -0.41 -11.24 -12.73
N LEU A 73 -0.29 -11.02 -11.42
CA LEU A 73 -0.09 -9.73 -10.79
C LEU A 73 1.40 -9.54 -10.42
N ALA A 74 2.01 -8.46 -10.85
CA ALA A 74 3.28 -8.02 -10.31
C ALA A 74 3.09 -7.37 -8.94
N VAL A 75 3.94 -7.66 -7.97
CA VAL A 75 3.90 -7.03 -6.65
C VAL A 75 5.27 -6.42 -6.35
N VAL A 76 5.29 -5.13 -6.03
CA VAL A 76 6.49 -4.37 -5.68
C VAL A 76 6.40 -3.99 -4.21
N MET A 77 7.34 -4.47 -3.41
CA MET A 77 7.40 -4.26 -1.96
C MET A 77 8.67 -3.46 -1.63
N PRO A 78 8.60 -2.13 -1.51
CA PRO A 78 9.76 -1.30 -1.17
C PRO A 78 10.04 -1.31 0.33
N SER A 79 11.30 -1.04 0.72
CA SER A 79 11.64 -0.67 2.08
C SER A 79 11.36 0.82 2.29
N GLY A 80 10.41 1.14 3.16
CA GLY A 80 9.96 2.50 3.47
C GLY A 80 10.40 3.03 4.82
N GLU A 81 11.23 2.28 5.58
CA GLU A 81 11.61 2.61 6.97
C GLU A 81 10.39 2.93 7.86
N ASN A 82 10.60 3.65 8.95
CA ASN A 82 9.51 4.20 9.78
C ASN A 82 9.15 5.62 9.33
N SER A 83 8.99 5.85 8.02
CA SER A 83 8.87 7.19 7.41
C SER A 83 7.46 7.74 7.34
N MET A 84 6.45 6.98 7.74
CA MET A 84 5.03 7.26 7.43
C MET A 84 4.77 7.45 5.92
N TYR A 85 5.74 7.11 5.07
CA TYR A 85 5.67 7.34 3.61
C TYR A 85 5.39 8.81 3.25
N LEU A 86 5.90 9.74 4.08
CA LEU A 86 5.76 11.18 3.92
C LEU A 86 7.08 11.83 3.50
N ASP A 87 6.96 12.98 2.85
CA ASP A 87 8.11 13.81 2.52
C ASP A 87 8.54 14.61 3.75
N ASN A 88 9.84 14.59 4.04
CA ASN A 88 10.48 15.36 5.09
C ASN A 88 11.75 16.05 4.54
N PRO A 89 12.38 16.99 5.28
CA PRO A 89 13.55 17.72 4.78
C PRO A 89 14.76 16.87 4.37
N ALA A 90 14.87 15.64 4.88
CA ALA A 90 16.01 14.75 4.63
C ALA A 90 15.73 13.69 3.57
N ALA A 91 14.44 13.35 3.33
CA ALA A 91 14.06 12.27 2.43
C ALA A 91 12.59 12.42 1.98
N ALA A 92 12.36 12.37 0.68
CA ALA A 92 11.04 12.54 0.07
C ALA A 92 10.37 11.16 -0.17
N PHE A 93 9.96 10.47 0.93
CA PHE A 93 9.37 9.14 0.82
C PHE A 93 8.02 9.12 0.10
N GLY A 94 7.23 10.18 0.19
CA GLY A 94 5.98 10.29 -0.55
C GLY A 94 6.20 10.40 -2.06
N GLU A 95 7.18 11.21 -2.49
CA GLU A 95 7.56 11.32 -3.90
C GLU A 95 8.23 10.04 -4.39
N PHE A 96 9.06 9.41 -3.56
CA PHE A 96 9.64 8.11 -3.85
C PHE A 96 8.55 7.07 -4.18
N ILE A 97 7.54 6.92 -3.33
CA ILE A 97 6.45 5.94 -3.53
C ILE A 97 5.54 6.33 -4.71
N GLY A 98 5.17 7.62 -4.79
CA GLY A 98 4.15 8.07 -5.75
C GLY A 98 4.65 8.25 -7.18
N ARG A 99 5.96 8.44 -7.37
CA ARG A 99 6.57 8.73 -8.67
C ARG A 99 7.82 7.90 -8.94
N GLU A 100 8.92 8.11 -8.21
CA GLU A 100 10.22 7.55 -8.55
C GLU A 100 10.21 6.02 -8.61
N LEU A 101 9.61 5.35 -7.62
CA LEU A 101 9.48 3.89 -7.58
C LEU A 101 8.65 3.37 -8.74
N VAL A 102 7.53 4.04 -9.05
CA VAL A 102 6.66 3.68 -10.17
C VAL A 102 7.41 3.82 -11.51
N ASP A 103 8.09 4.95 -11.71
CA ASP A 103 8.84 5.21 -12.93
C ASP A 103 10.03 4.24 -13.10
N PHE A 104 10.73 3.96 -12.00
CA PHE A 104 11.84 3.00 -12.01
C PHE A 104 11.38 1.59 -12.39
N THR A 105 10.35 1.11 -11.72
CA THR A 105 9.84 -0.25 -11.92
C THR A 105 9.20 -0.44 -13.29
N ARG A 106 8.47 0.57 -13.80
CA ARG A 106 7.90 0.55 -15.15
C ARG A 106 8.95 0.56 -16.28
N ARG A 107 10.12 1.16 -16.03
CA ARG A 107 11.25 1.12 -16.98
C ARG A 107 12.03 -0.18 -16.92
N THR A 108 12.02 -0.84 -15.76
CA THR A 108 12.85 -2.02 -15.50
C THR A 108 12.11 -3.32 -15.79
N PHE A 109 10.82 -3.36 -15.52
CA PHE A 109 9.99 -4.56 -15.63
C PHE A 109 8.84 -4.36 -16.62
N PRO A 110 8.27 -5.44 -17.19
CA PRO A 110 7.16 -5.37 -18.14
C PRO A 110 5.83 -5.05 -17.43
N LEU A 111 5.74 -3.85 -16.83
CA LEU A 111 4.57 -3.39 -16.09
C LEU A 111 3.67 -2.49 -16.94
N SER A 112 2.37 -2.56 -16.68
CA SER A 112 1.40 -1.67 -17.34
C SER A 112 1.66 -0.20 -16.99
N GLN A 113 1.50 0.66 -17.98
CA GLN A 113 1.60 2.12 -17.80
C GLN A 113 0.26 2.76 -17.42
N LYS A 114 -0.82 1.97 -17.43
CA LYS A 114 -2.17 2.46 -17.22
C LYS A 114 -2.48 2.65 -15.73
N ARG A 115 -3.21 3.71 -15.41
CA ARG A 115 -3.71 4.01 -14.07
C ARG A 115 -4.56 2.86 -13.52
N GLU A 116 -5.51 2.37 -14.30
CA GLU A 116 -6.44 1.30 -13.94
C GLU A 116 -5.77 -0.06 -13.68
N ASP A 117 -4.51 -0.22 -14.05
CA ASP A 117 -3.70 -1.43 -13.81
C ASP A 117 -2.68 -1.24 -12.68
N THR A 118 -2.67 -0.08 -12.03
CA THR A 118 -1.66 0.32 -11.03
C THR A 118 -2.34 0.52 -9.68
N TYR A 119 -1.98 -0.29 -8.71
CA TYR A 119 -2.60 -0.33 -7.38
C TYR A 119 -1.57 -0.05 -6.29
N ILE A 120 -2.02 0.54 -5.19
CA ILE A 120 -1.20 0.74 -3.99
C ILE A 120 -1.93 0.15 -2.78
N GLY A 121 -1.20 -0.52 -1.90
CA GLY A 121 -1.79 -1.08 -0.69
C GLY A 121 -0.80 -1.15 0.46
N GLY A 122 -1.30 -1.44 1.65
CA GLY A 122 -0.46 -1.60 2.82
C GLY A 122 -1.24 -1.83 4.10
N LEU A 123 -0.50 -2.17 5.17
CA LEU A 123 -1.02 -2.35 6.52
C LEU A 123 -0.51 -1.26 7.47
N SER A 124 -1.29 -0.89 8.48
CA SER A 124 -0.87 0.01 9.55
C SER A 124 -0.29 1.34 9.01
N MET A 125 1.00 1.62 9.26
CA MET A 125 1.74 2.72 8.62
C MET A 125 1.69 2.64 7.09
N GLY A 126 1.83 1.43 6.51
CA GLY A 126 1.70 1.21 5.07
C GLY A 126 0.29 1.46 4.56
N GLY A 127 -0.73 1.18 5.36
CA GLY A 127 -2.12 1.54 5.07
C GLY A 127 -2.33 3.06 5.01
N PHE A 128 -1.72 3.80 5.94
CA PHE A 128 -1.66 5.26 5.89
C PHE A 128 -0.94 5.73 4.61
N GLY A 129 0.24 5.16 4.33
CA GLY A 129 1.01 5.47 3.13
C GLY A 129 0.25 5.21 1.84
N ALA A 130 -0.52 4.11 1.80
CA ALA A 130 -1.36 3.77 0.66
C ALA A 130 -2.51 4.77 0.47
N LEU A 131 -3.22 5.14 1.54
CA LEU A 131 -4.27 6.17 1.49
C LEU A 131 -3.68 7.52 1.07
N ARG A 132 -2.64 8.00 1.76
CA ARG A 132 -2.05 9.30 1.49
C ARG A 132 -1.47 9.40 0.08
N ASN A 133 -0.65 8.44 -0.33
CA ASN A 133 -0.01 8.53 -1.64
C ASN A 133 -0.95 8.12 -2.77
N GLY A 134 -1.86 7.17 -2.55
CA GLY A 134 -2.89 6.82 -3.52
C GLY A 134 -3.83 7.99 -3.83
N LEU A 135 -4.21 8.78 -2.81
CA LEU A 135 -5.02 10.00 -2.99
C LEU A 135 -4.20 11.15 -3.59
N LYS A 136 -2.97 11.40 -3.11
CA LYS A 136 -2.12 12.48 -3.63
C LYS A 136 -1.74 12.26 -5.10
N TYR A 137 -1.47 11.03 -5.47
CA TYR A 137 -1.07 10.63 -6.83
C TYR A 137 -2.21 9.83 -7.52
N HIS A 138 -3.44 10.31 -7.38
CA HIS A 138 -4.66 9.65 -7.88
C HIS A 138 -4.65 9.45 -9.41
N GLU A 139 -3.85 10.21 -10.14
CA GLU A 139 -3.66 10.02 -11.58
C GLU A 139 -2.74 8.83 -11.91
N THR A 140 -1.94 8.36 -10.93
CA THR A 140 -1.05 7.20 -11.07
C THR A 140 -1.74 5.91 -10.64
N PHE A 141 -2.49 5.96 -9.53
CA PHE A 141 -3.08 4.78 -8.90
C PHE A 141 -4.58 4.69 -9.17
N GLY A 142 -5.02 3.55 -9.72
CA GLY A 142 -6.44 3.27 -9.95
C GLY A 142 -7.16 2.64 -8.75
N ALA A 143 -6.41 2.03 -7.80
CA ALA A 143 -7.01 1.49 -6.58
C ALA A 143 -6.06 1.58 -5.37
N ILE A 144 -6.68 1.69 -4.18
CA ILE A 144 -6.04 1.76 -2.86
C ILE A 144 -6.55 0.62 -1.99
N ILE A 145 -5.64 -0.10 -1.30
CA ILE A 145 -5.96 -1.10 -0.28
C ILE A 145 -5.36 -0.63 1.05
N ALA A 146 -6.20 -0.44 2.06
CA ALA A 146 -5.76 0.02 3.38
C ALA A 146 -6.21 -0.96 4.47
N LEU A 147 -5.27 -1.72 5.03
CA LEU A 147 -5.55 -2.72 6.08
C LEU A 147 -5.09 -2.19 7.43
N SER A 148 -6.00 -2.15 8.42
CA SER A 148 -5.69 -1.65 9.77
C SER A 148 -4.93 -0.32 9.74
N ALA A 149 -5.34 0.61 8.90
CA ALA A 149 -4.57 1.81 8.61
C ALA A 149 -4.60 2.82 9.76
N VAL A 150 -3.52 3.60 9.92
CA VAL A 150 -3.60 4.93 10.54
C VAL A 150 -4.33 5.83 9.54
N ALA A 151 -5.66 5.67 9.43
CA ALA A 151 -6.42 6.14 8.28
C ALA A 151 -6.44 7.67 8.12
N MET A 152 -6.27 8.42 9.21
CA MET A 152 -6.20 9.88 9.21
C MET A 152 -5.34 10.39 10.35
N LEU A 153 -4.80 11.59 10.20
CA LEU A 153 -4.15 12.30 11.30
C LEU A 153 -5.20 13.02 12.14
N ASP A 154 -5.01 12.98 13.45
CA ASP A 154 -5.78 13.76 14.42
C ASP A 154 -4.89 14.20 15.58
N ALA A 155 -5.47 14.94 16.53
CA ALA A 155 -4.72 15.48 17.66
C ALA A 155 -4.07 14.37 18.51
N ASP A 156 -4.69 13.20 18.66
CA ASP A 156 -4.17 12.11 19.46
C ASP A 156 -2.92 11.48 18.81
N ILE A 157 -2.94 11.33 17.48
CA ILE A 157 -1.77 10.85 16.73
C ILE A 157 -0.62 11.84 16.78
N LEU A 158 -0.91 13.13 16.71
CA LEU A 158 0.13 14.16 16.73
C LEU A 158 0.69 14.42 18.15
N ASN A 159 -0.14 14.24 19.19
CA ASN A 159 0.24 14.38 20.59
C ASN A 159 0.12 13.03 21.32
N PRO A 160 1.04 12.11 21.10
CA PRO A 160 1.00 10.80 21.73
C PRO A 160 1.10 10.95 23.25
N SER A 161 0.54 9.96 23.97
CA SER A 161 0.64 9.91 25.43
C SER A 161 2.08 10.00 25.89
N GLU A 162 2.36 10.82 26.90
CA GLU A 162 3.67 10.92 27.54
C GLU A 162 4.15 9.58 28.12
N THR A 163 3.25 8.63 28.31
CA THR A 163 3.55 7.28 28.79
C THR A 163 3.97 6.32 27.68
N SER A 164 3.91 6.71 26.41
CA SER A 164 4.35 5.85 25.32
C SER A 164 5.85 5.63 25.35
N THR A 165 6.27 4.37 25.36
CA THR A 165 7.68 3.96 25.31
C THR A 165 8.16 3.69 23.87
N LEU A 166 7.27 3.77 22.89
CA LEU A 166 7.60 3.47 21.50
C LEU A 166 8.49 4.57 20.90
N PRO A 167 9.61 4.22 20.26
CA PRO A 167 10.50 5.22 19.64
C PRO A 167 9.79 6.09 18.60
N ILE A 168 8.81 5.55 17.87
CA ILE A 168 8.04 6.29 16.85
C ILE A 168 7.16 7.39 17.46
N ASP A 169 6.81 7.27 18.74
CA ASP A 169 6.00 8.25 19.46
C ASP A 169 6.80 9.40 20.06
N ARG A 170 8.14 9.35 19.98
CA ARG A 170 8.97 10.45 20.43
C ARG A 170 8.64 11.74 19.66
N MET A 171 8.50 12.83 20.37
CA MET A 171 8.15 14.14 19.79
C MET A 171 9.10 14.57 18.65
N ALA A 172 10.39 14.25 18.76
CA ALA A 172 11.36 14.52 17.70
C ALA A 172 11.04 13.76 16.41
N VAL A 173 10.59 12.50 16.52
CA VAL A 173 10.15 11.67 15.37
C VAL A 173 8.84 12.21 14.77
N ARG A 174 7.91 12.63 15.63
CA ARG A 174 6.66 13.26 15.16
C ARG A 174 6.93 14.54 14.36
N ARG A 175 7.81 15.41 14.88
CA ARG A 175 8.22 16.64 14.16
C ARG A 175 8.96 16.34 12.86
N TRP A 176 9.73 15.26 12.84
CA TRP A 176 10.41 14.83 11.61
C TRP A 176 9.44 14.38 10.52
N HIS A 177 8.36 13.66 10.89
CA HIS A 177 7.34 13.20 9.93
C HIS A 177 6.37 14.31 9.53
N TYR A 178 5.90 15.10 10.50
CA TYR A 178 4.76 16.00 10.32
C TYR A 178 5.13 17.48 10.26
N GLY A 179 6.39 17.81 10.52
CA GLY A 179 6.87 19.19 10.59
C GLY A 179 6.87 19.75 12.02
N ASN A 180 7.47 20.93 12.19
CA ASN A 180 7.56 21.58 13.51
C ASN A 180 6.20 22.07 14.03
N ASP A 181 5.34 22.50 13.14
CA ASP A 181 3.94 22.81 13.45
C ASP A 181 3.09 21.56 13.16
N LEU A 182 2.88 20.77 14.22
CA LEU A 182 2.11 19.53 14.11
C LEU A 182 0.65 19.77 13.76
N MET A 183 0.08 20.91 14.20
CA MET A 183 -1.32 21.22 13.90
C MET A 183 -1.52 21.56 12.43
N ALA A 184 -0.54 22.21 11.79
CA ALA A 184 -0.58 22.45 10.36
C ALA A 184 -0.58 21.16 9.52
N ALA A 185 -0.06 20.06 10.06
CA ALA A 185 -0.12 18.76 9.38
C ALA A 185 -1.56 18.24 9.23
N LEU A 186 -2.46 18.58 10.17
CA LEU A 186 -3.87 18.18 10.11
C LEU A 186 -4.59 18.75 8.88
N GLU A 187 -4.18 19.93 8.43
CA GLU A 187 -4.78 20.66 7.31
C GLU A 187 -3.94 20.60 6.03
N SER A 188 -2.96 19.70 6.00
CA SER A 188 -2.04 19.57 4.86
C SER A 188 -2.28 18.29 4.06
N ASP A 189 -1.57 18.14 2.94
CA ASP A 189 -1.54 16.93 2.12
C ASP A 189 -0.89 15.73 2.81
N ARG A 190 -0.36 15.90 4.04
CA ARG A 190 0.08 14.81 4.89
C ARG A 190 -1.09 14.02 5.47
N ASN A 191 -2.25 14.67 5.61
CA ASN A 191 -3.46 14.04 6.14
C ASN A 191 -4.34 13.50 5.02
N PRO A 192 -4.57 12.17 4.92
CA PRO A 192 -5.50 11.60 3.95
C PRO A 192 -6.89 12.25 3.97
N ALA A 193 -7.37 12.67 5.15
CA ALA A 193 -8.66 13.33 5.28
C ALA A 193 -8.74 14.67 4.52
N CYS A 194 -7.64 15.44 4.47
CA CYS A 194 -7.59 16.67 3.68
C CYS A 194 -7.58 16.40 2.19
N LEU A 195 -6.86 15.35 1.77
CA LEU A 195 -6.83 14.94 0.37
C LEU A 195 -8.21 14.48 -0.12
N VAL A 196 -8.97 13.73 0.71
CA VAL A 196 -10.34 13.34 0.38
C VAL A 196 -11.22 14.58 0.16
N LYS A 197 -11.22 15.54 1.09
CA LYS A 197 -12.02 16.76 0.98
C LYS A 197 -11.65 17.55 -0.27
N LYS A 198 -10.34 17.77 -0.48
CA LYS A 198 -9.83 18.51 -1.63
C LYS A 198 -10.25 17.88 -2.96
N LEU A 199 -10.03 16.57 -3.13
CA LEU A 199 -10.40 15.87 -4.36
C LEU A 199 -11.91 15.88 -4.60
N ALA A 200 -12.73 15.78 -3.54
CA ALA A 200 -14.18 15.88 -3.65
C ALA A 200 -14.63 17.28 -4.08
N GLU A 201 -14.03 18.33 -3.54
CA GLU A 201 -14.30 19.73 -3.91
C GLU A 201 -13.87 20.02 -5.35
N GLU A 202 -12.77 19.46 -5.81
CA GLU A 202 -12.27 19.59 -7.18
C GLU A 202 -13.04 18.73 -8.20
N GLY A 203 -13.90 17.82 -7.75
CA GLY A 203 -14.61 16.86 -8.60
C GLY A 203 -13.64 15.88 -9.29
N ALA A 204 -12.52 15.59 -8.66
CA ALA A 204 -11.48 14.72 -9.21
C ALA A 204 -11.93 13.25 -9.23
N GLU A 205 -11.38 12.47 -10.15
CA GLU A 205 -11.61 11.03 -10.20
C GLU A 205 -10.84 10.32 -9.08
N PHE A 206 -11.56 9.75 -8.13
CA PHE A 206 -10.96 8.97 -7.04
C PHE A 206 -10.42 7.62 -7.54
N PRO A 207 -9.30 7.12 -6.96
CA PRO A 207 -9.01 5.69 -7.00
C PRO A 207 -10.14 4.89 -6.34
N ALA A 208 -10.38 3.67 -6.76
CA ALA A 208 -11.23 2.75 -6.01
C ALA A 208 -10.58 2.47 -4.63
N ILE A 209 -11.37 2.48 -3.56
CA ILE A 209 -10.83 2.35 -2.18
C ILE A 209 -11.41 1.10 -1.52
N TYR A 210 -10.52 0.22 -1.04
CA TYR A 210 -10.84 -0.90 -0.18
C TYR A 210 -10.15 -0.70 1.18
N MET A 211 -10.93 -0.77 2.24
CA MET A 211 -10.44 -0.69 3.61
C MET A 211 -10.90 -1.90 4.41
N ALA A 212 -10.06 -2.39 5.31
CA ALA A 212 -10.47 -3.40 6.29
C ALA A 212 -9.75 -3.18 7.62
N CYS A 213 -10.44 -3.49 8.73
CA CYS A 213 -9.90 -3.39 10.09
C CYS A 213 -10.46 -4.49 10.98
N GLY A 214 -9.63 -5.03 11.87
CA GLY A 214 -10.05 -6.02 12.85
C GLY A 214 -10.98 -5.42 13.91
N GLU A 215 -11.98 -6.19 14.35
CA GLU A 215 -12.94 -5.74 15.39
C GLU A 215 -12.27 -5.49 16.74
N SER A 216 -11.10 -6.11 16.98
CA SER A 216 -10.28 -5.92 18.19
C SER A 216 -9.01 -5.09 17.92
N ASP A 217 -8.91 -4.43 16.77
CA ASP A 217 -7.75 -3.61 16.40
C ASP A 217 -7.81 -2.26 17.12
N PHE A 218 -6.69 -1.80 17.69
CA PHE A 218 -6.61 -0.51 18.37
C PHE A 218 -6.80 0.69 17.43
N LEU A 219 -6.68 0.49 16.11
CA LEU A 219 -6.97 1.51 15.09
C LEU A 219 -8.41 1.45 14.56
N LEU A 220 -9.28 0.60 15.12
CA LEU A 220 -10.65 0.42 14.63
C LEU A 220 -11.41 1.75 14.55
N GLU A 221 -11.38 2.55 15.60
CA GLU A 221 -12.13 3.81 15.63
C GLU A 221 -11.59 4.84 14.61
N LYS A 222 -10.29 4.84 14.34
CA LYS A 222 -9.69 5.68 13.29
C LYS A 222 -10.16 5.27 11.89
N ASN A 223 -10.26 3.96 11.64
CA ASN A 223 -10.78 3.43 10.37
C ASN A 223 -12.27 3.72 10.20
N LYS A 224 -13.09 3.60 11.26
CA LYS A 224 -14.51 4.00 11.25
C LYS A 224 -14.68 5.49 10.98
N ALA A 225 -13.87 6.34 11.61
CA ALA A 225 -13.92 7.78 11.40
C ALA A 225 -13.61 8.17 9.95
N PHE A 226 -12.60 7.51 9.36
CA PHE A 226 -12.27 7.75 7.94
C PHE A 226 -13.34 7.21 7.00
N HIS A 227 -13.93 6.04 7.29
CA HIS A 227 -15.11 5.53 6.58
C HIS A 227 -16.26 6.53 6.58
N ALA A 228 -16.60 7.09 7.75
CA ALA A 228 -17.65 8.12 7.88
C ALA A 228 -17.32 9.39 7.08
N LEU A 229 -16.04 9.80 7.03
CA LEU A 229 -15.60 10.91 6.19
C LEU A 229 -15.83 10.62 4.70
N LEU A 230 -15.42 9.44 4.22
CA LEU A 230 -15.64 9.04 2.82
C LEU A 230 -17.12 9.03 2.46
N GLN A 231 -18.00 8.57 3.37
CA GLN A 231 -19.45 8.64 3.19
C GLN A 231 -19.95 10.09 3.10
N THR A 232 -19.48 10.97 3.99
CA THR A 232 -19.86 12.40 4.01
C THR A 232 -19.42 13.09 2.73
N CYS A 233 -18.26 12.75 2.18
CA CYS A 233 -17.76 13.27 0.92
C CYS A 233 -18.31 12.55 -0.32
N HIS A 234 -19.24 11.61 -0.15
CA HIS A 234 -19.84 10.81 -1.22
C HIS A 234 -18.81 10.02 -2.07
N VAL A 235 -17.69 9.62 -1.47
CA VAL A 235 -16.64 8.82 -2.14
C VAL A 235 -17.01 7.34 -2.10
N PRO A 236 -17.20 6.68 -3.25
CA PRO A 236 -17.46 5.24 -3.30
C PRO A 236 -16.28 4.45 -2.74
N HIS A 237 -16.54 3.56 -1.80
CA HIS A 237 -15.50 2.72 -1.19
C HIS A 237 -16.10 1.45 -0.57
N THR A 238 -15.25 0.47 -0.34
CA THR A 238 -15.57 -0.75 0.42
C THR A 238 -14.89 -0.66 1.79
N PHE A 239 -15.65 -0.92 2.86
CA PHE A 239 -15.11 -1.03 4.21
C PHE A 239 -15.58 -2.33 4.85
N GLU A 240 -14.66 -3.22 5.19
CA GLU A 240 -14.95 -4.49 5.84
C GLU A 240 -14.42 -4.51 7.29
N LEU A 241 -15.26 -4.99 8.18
CA LEU A 241 -14.88 -5.36 9.55
C LEU A 241 -14.94 -6.88 9.71
N GLY A 242 -14.14 -7.40 10.62
CA GLY A 242 -14.22 -8.80 10.96
C GLY A 242 -13.30 -9.22 12.08
N PRO A 243 -13.41 -10.49 12.51
CA PRO A 243 -12.68 -11.00 13.65
C PRO A 243 -11.17 -10.94 13.42
N GLY A 244 -10.46 -10.43 14.43
CA GLY A 244 -9.01 -10.27 14.46
C GLY A 244 -8.60 -8.94 15.09
N SER A 245 -7.30 -8.78 15.27
CA SER A 245 -6.67 -7.60 15.85
C SER A 245 -5.65 -7.00 14.88
N HIS A 246 -4.66 -6.27 15.39
CA HIS A 246 -3.54 -5.70 14.61
C HIS A 246 -2.46 -6.77 14.38
N GLU A 247 -2.74 -7.75 13.50
CA GLU A 247 -1.97 -8.97 13.38
C GLU A 247 -1.92 -9.57 11.97
N TRP A 248 -0.90 -10.38 11.70
CA TRP A 248 -0.68 -10.99 10.38
C TRP A 248 -1.80 -11.92 9.94
N ASP A 249 -2.44 -12.67 10.85
CA ASP A 249 -3.58 -13.54 10.52
C ASP A 249 -4.77 -12.76 9.96
N PHE A 250 -4.99 -11.54 10.45
CA PHE A 250 -5.98 -10.63 9.89
C PHE A 250 -5.54 -10.14 8.51
N TRP A 251 -4.32 -9.64 8.39
CA TRP A 251 -3.83 -9.06 7.13
C TRP A 251 -3.69 -10.08 6.00
N ASP A 252 -3.27 -11.32 6.28
CA ASP A 252 -3.24 -12.40 5.28
C ASP A 252 -4.64 -12.64 4.71
N ARG A 253 -5.67 -12.80 5.57
CA ARG A 253 -7.04 -13.02 5.12
C ARG A 253 -7.62 -11.86 4.33
N TYR A 254 -7.43 -10.63 4.83
CA TYR A 254 -8.03 -9.46 4.21
C TYR A 254 -7.27 -8.96 2.99
N LEU A 255 -5.97 -9.26 2.86
CA LEU A 255 -5.25 -9.05 1.61
C LEU A 255 -5.83 -9.94 0.49
N LEU A 256 -6.12 -11.22 0.77
CA LEU A 256 -6.77 -12.08 -0.22
C LEU A 256 -8.14 -11.55 -0.65
N LYS A 257 -8.95 -11.06 0.29
CA LYS A 257 -10.24 -10.43 -0.03
C LYS A 257 -10.06 -9.19 -0.90
N ALA A 258 -9.10 -8.32 -0.55
CA ALA A 258 -8.77 -7.14 -1.34
C ALA A 258 -8.29 -7.49 -2.76
N LEU A 259 -7.47 -8.54 -2.92
CA LEU A 259 -7.06 -9.03 -4.23
C LEU A 259 -8.23 -9.59 -5.05
N ASN A 260 -9.24 -10.17 -4.41
CA ASN A 260 -10.48 -10.62 -5.07
C ASN A 260 -11.41 -9.46 -5.43
N TRP A 261 -11.33 -8.36 -4.68
CA TRP A 261 -12.08 -7.13 -4.95
C TRP A 261 -11.47 -6.32 -6.11
N LEU A 262 -10.14 -6.36 -6.29
CA LEU A 262 -9.49 -5.71 -7.44
C LEU A 262 -10.00 -6.30 -8.77
N PRO A 263 -10.01 -5.50 -9.86
CA PRO A 263 -10.42 -5.97 -11.19
C PRO A 263 -9.34 -6.87 -11.82
N LEU A 264 -9.05 -7.98 -11.16
CA LEU A 264 -8.08 -8.98 -11.56
C LEU A 264 -8.82 -10.24 -11.99
N GLU A 265 -8.42 -10.80 -13.12
CA GLU A 265 -8.85 -12.14 -13.51
C GLU A 265 -8.07 -13.17 -12.70
N ILE A 266 -8.75 -14.19 -12.21
CA ILE A 266 -8.06 -15.36 -11.64
C ILE A 266 -7.62 -16.21 -12.83
N ALA A 267 -6.36 -16.05 -13.20
CA ALA A 267 -5.71 -16.96 -14.12
C ALA A 267 -5.49 -18.31 -13.43
N ALA A 268 -5.35 -19.37 -14.21
CA ALA A 268 -5.04 -20.65 -13.63
C ALA A 268 -3.67 -20.63 -12.94
N GLU A 269 -3.54 -21.33 -11.84
CA GLU A 269 -2.26 -21.53 -11.16
C GLU A 269 -1.26 -22.21 -12.10
N GLY A 270 0.02 -21.81 -12.01
CA GLY A 270 1.10 -22.49 -12.71
C GLY A 270 1.55 -23.76 -12.01
N ARG A 271 2.35 -24.58 -12.68
CA ARG A 271 3.02 -25.72 -12.04
C ARG A 271 4.04 -25.22 -11.02
N GLY A 272 4.04 -25.82 -9.85
CA GLY A 272 4.99 -25.52 -8.79
C GLY A 272 5.12 -26.68 -7.81
N SER A 273 5.93 -26.53 -6.78
CA SER A 273 6.18 -27.58 -5.78
C SER A 273 4.93 -28.03 -5.01
N GLY A 274 3.89 -27.21 -4.98
CA GLY A 274 2.61 -27.53 -4.34
C GLY A 274 1.47 -27.83 -5.32
N ASN A 275 1.73 -27.79 -6.64
CA ASN A 275 0.72 -27.99 -7.67
C ASN A 275 1.39 -28.58 -8.93
N VAL A 276 1.45 -29.89 -9.01
CA VAL A 276 2.19 -30.64 -10.07
C VAL A 276 1.29 -31.37 -11.07
N LEU A 277 -0.02 -31.41 -10.84
CA LEU A 277 -1.01 -32.10 -11.66
C LEU A 277 -2.03 -31.14 -12.24
#